data_83691cb3721211a63560fd86e873e0a4
#
_entry.id   83691cb3721211a63560fd86e873e0a4
#
_cell.length_a   1.000
_cell.length_b   1.000
_cell.length_c   1.000
_cell.angle_alpha   90.00
_cell.angle_beta   90.00
_cell.angle_gamma   90.00
#
_symmetry.space_group_name_H-M   'P 1'
#
loop_
_entity.id
_entity.type
_entity.pdbx_description
1 polymer ?
#
loop_
_entity_poly.entity_id
_entity_poly.type
_entity_poly.pdbx_seq_one_letter_code
_entity_poly.pdbx_strand_id
1 'polypeptide(L)'
;MDMSNGEMGDYLWNIYEAYEVLLNAMNTELKDYLNDNELIILNNLKNKWIVEKKKAEDDFDRELSESPGTWAVTGEPSSYITVINKHCYEVIKTLMN
;
A
#
# COMPACT_ATOMS: atom_id res chain seq x y z
N MET A 1 10.30 -3.27 24.82
CA MET A 1 9.04 -3.98 25.03
C MET A 1 8.84 -4.99 23.91
N ASP A 2 8.72 -6.24 24.26
CA ASP A 2 8.56 -7.28 23.25
C ASP A 2 7.09 -7.44 22.91
N MET A 3 6.79 -7.34 21.64
CA MET A 3 5.44 -7.55 21.13
C MET A 3 5.29 -9.00 20.69
N SER A 4 4.12 -9.59 20.96
CA SER A 4 3.81 -10.90 20.40
C SER A 4 3.66 -10.78 18.88
N ASN A 5 3.71 -11.91 18.15
CA ASN A 5 3.51 -11.90 16.72
C ASN A 5 2.14 -11.34 16.35
N GLY A 6 1.10 -11.63 17.15
CA GLY A 6 -0.23 -11.09 16.94
C GLY A 6 -0.29 -9.57 17.11
N GLU A 7 0.36 -9.06 18.15
CA GLU A 7 0.43 -7.61 18.39
C GLU A 7 1.20 -6.90 17.29
N MET A 8 2.30 -7.49 16.83
CA MET A 8 3.10 -6.93 15.74
C MET A 8 2.29 -6.90 14.44
N GLY A 9 1.53 -7.95 14.16
CA GLY A 9 0.65 -8.01 12.99
C GLY A 9 -0.43 -6.92 13.04
N ASP A 10 -1.08 -6.76 14.19
CA ASP A 10 -2.09 -5.72 14.38
C ASP A 10 -1.50 -4.32 14.21
N TYR A 11 -0.31 -4.09 14.77
CA TYR A 11 0.40 -2.82 14.62
C TYR A 11 0.68 -2.51 13.15
N LEU A 12 1.17 -3.49 12.41
CA LEU A 12 1.48 -3.33 10.98
C LEU A 12 0.23 -3.09 10.15
N TRP A 13 -0.88 -3.79 10.44
CA TRP A 13 -2.16 -3.54 9.78
C TRP A 13 -2.68 -2.14 10.05
N ASN A 14 -2.51 -1.63 11.27
CA ASN A 14 -2.88 -0.26 11.61
C ASN A 14 -2.07 0.75 10.81
N ILE A 15 -0.78 0.50 10.60
CA ILE A 15 0.07 1.34 9.76
C ILE A 15 -0.44 1.33 8.32
N TYR A 16 -0.77 0.14 7.80
CA TYR A 16 -1.30 0.02 6.43
C TYR A 16 -2.62 0.80 6.27
N GLU A 17 -3.53 0.67 7.21
CA GLU A 17 -4.79 1.39 7.19
C GLU A 17 -4.59 2.91 7.22
N ALA A 18 -3.61 3.39 8.00
CA ALA A 18 -3.27 4.80 8.04
C ALA A 18 -2.78 5.30 6.68
N TYR A 19 -1.97 4.51 5.98
CA TYR A 19 -1.54 4.82 4.61
C TYR A 19 -2.73 4.86 3.64
N GLU A 20 -3.67 3.94 3.78
CA GLU A 20 -4.86 3.94 2.91
C GLU A 20 -5.70 5.20 3.12
N VAL A 21 -5.91 5.62 4.36
CA VAL A 21 -6.64 6.84 4.69
C VAL A 21 -5.92 8.06 4.10
N LEU A 22 -4.61 8.13 4.28
CA LEU A 22 -3.79 9.21 3.73
C LEU A 22 -3.88 9.24 2.21
N LEU A 23 -3.78 8.10 1.56
CA LEU A 23 -3.85 8.00 0.11
C LEU A 23 -5.21 8.46 -0.42
N ASN A 24 -6.30 8.04 0.23
CA ASN A 24 -7.64 8.45 -0.17
C ASN A 24 -7.85 9.95 -0.01
N ALA A 25 -7.38 10.53 1.11
CA ALA A 25 -7.45 11.96 1.35
C ALA A 25 -6.64 12.73 0.30
N MET A 26 -5.44 12.26 0.01
CA MET A 26 -4.56 12.88 -0.98
C MET A 26 -5.18 12.84 -2.38
N ASN A 27 -5.75 11.70 -2.77
CA ASN A 27 -6.42 11.56 -4.07
C ASN A 27 -7.64 12.46 -4.17
N THR A 28 -8.41 12.61 -3.11
CA THR A 28 -9.59 13.47 -3.07
C THR A 28 -9.20 14.95 -3.21
N GLU A 29 -8.19 15.39 -2.47
CA GLU A 29 -7.72 16.77 -2.55
C GLU A 29 -7.07 17.09 -3.90
N LEU A 30 -6.26 16.18 -4.43
CA LEU A 30 -5.58 16.39 -5.70
C LEU A 30 -6.56 16.59 -6.86
N LYS A 31 -7.73 15.97 -6.83
CA LYS A 31 -8.72 16.14 -7.88
C LYS A 31 -9.13 17.61 -8.09
N ASP A 32 -9.12 18.41 -7.02
CA ASP A 32 -9.51 19.80 -7.07
C ASP A 32 -8.41 20.71 -7.65
N TYR A 33 -7.17 20.24 -7.68
CA TYR A 33 -6.01 21.04 -8.10
C TYR A 33 -5.39 20.58 -9.42
N LEU A 34 -5.76 19.42 -9.92
CA LEU A 34 -5.15 18.86 -11.12
C LEU A 34 -5.97 19.19 -12.37
N ASN A 35 -5.28 19.44 -13.48
CA ASN A 35 -5.92 19.55 -14.78
C ASN A 35 -6.24 18.15 -15.33
N ASP A 36 -6.89 18.10 -16.50
CA ASP A 36 -7.34 16.84 -17.08
C ASP A 36 -6.19 15.88 -17.38
N ASN A 37 -5.05 16.39 -17.86
CA ASN A 37 -3.89 15.57 -18.16
C ASN A 37 -3.29 14.98 -16.88
N GLU A 38 -3.22 15.77 -15.83
CA GLU A 38 -2.72 15.32 -14.53
C GLU A 38 -3.64 14.30 -13.87
N LEU A 39 -4.95 14.46 -14.06
CA LEU A 39 -5.92 13.47 -13.57
C LEU A 39 -5.76 12.13 -14.28
N ILE A 40 -5.43 12.13 -15.57
CA ILE A 40 -5.12 10.91 -16.31
C ILE A 40 -3.88 10.24 -15.73
N ILE A 41 -2.84 11.02 -15.42
CA ILE A 41 -1.61 10.50 -14.80
C ILE A 41 -1.92 9.89 -13.43
N LEU A 42 -2.69 10.58 -12.61
CA LEU A 42 -3.08 10.08 -11.29
C LEU A 42 -3.84 8.76 -11.41
N ASN A 43 -4.76 8.68 -12.36
CA ASN A 43 -5.55 7.47 -12.59
C ASN A 43 -4.66 6.30 -13.04
N ASN A 44 -3.68 6.57 -13.89
CA ASN A 44 -2.74 5.55 -14.34
C ASN A 44 -1.88 5.04 -13.16
N LEU A 45 -1.44 5.93 -12.27
CA LEU A 45 -0.70 5.55 -11.07
C LEU A 45 -1.55 4.70 -10.14
N LYS A 46 -2.83 5.04 -9.97
CA LYS A 46 -3.76 4.25 -9.16
C LYS A 46 -3.93 2.85 -9.74
N ASN A 47 -4.07 2.74 -11.05
CA ASN A 47 -4.21 1.43 -11.71
C ASN A 47 -2.94 0.60 -11.55
N LYS A 48 -1.77 1.23 -11.65
CA LYS A 48 -0.49 0.56 -11.42
C LYS A 48 -0.40 0.03 -9.98
N TRP A 49 -0.82 0.84 -9.02
CA TRP A 49 -0.83 0.42 -7.61
C TRP A 49 -1.74 -0.78 -7.38
N ILE A 50 -2.94 -0.77 -7.98
CA ILE A 50 -3.89 -1.88 -7.86
C ILE A 50 -3.25 -3.18 -8.38
N VAL A 51 -2.56 -3.11 -9.51
CA VAL A 51 -1.85 -4.27 -10.08
C VAL A 51 -0.72 -4.74 -9.16
N GLU A 52 0.07 -3.82 -8.63
CA GLU A 52 1.17 -4.16 -7.73
C GLU A 52 0.66 -4.75 -6.40
N LYS A 53 -0.44 -4.22 -5.89
CA LYS A 53 -1.08 -4.75 -4.68
C LYS A 53 -1.57 -6.18 -4.91
N LYS A 54 -2.22 -6.42 -6.04
CA LYS A 54 -2.70 -7.75 -6.41
C LYS A 54 -1.54 -8.73 -6.54
N LYS A 55 -0.44 -8.30 -7.14
CA LYS A 55 0.76 -9.12 -7.26
C LYS A 55 1.33 -9.45 -5.89
N ALA A 56 1.36 -8.49 -4.97
CA ALA A 56 1.83 -8.72 -3.61
C ALA A 56 0.95 -9.74 -2.88
N GLU A 57 -0.37 -9.66 -3.06
CA GLU A 57 -1.30 -10.64 -2.51
C GLU A 57 -1.03 -12.04 -3.05
N ASP A 58 -0.88 -12.17 -4.37
CA ASP A 58 -0.63 -13.44 -5.03
C ASP A 58 0.72 -14.05 -4.61
N ASP A 59 1.77 -13.22 -4.55
CA ASP A 59 3.10 -13.66 -4.11
C ASP A 59 3.07 -14.12 -2.66
N PHE A 60 2.36 -13.40 -1.80
CA PHE A 60 2.22 -13.76 -0.40
C PHE A 60 1.45 -15.08 -0.24
N ASP A 61 0.34 -15.25 -0.95
CA ASP A 61 -0.44 -16.49 -0.91
C ASP A 61 0.40 -17.68 -1.34
N ARG A 62 1.22 -17.52 -2.36
CA ARG A 62 2.13 -18.56 -2.82
C ARG A 62 3.17 -18.93 -1.76
N GLU A 63 3.81 -17.91 -1.16
CA GLU A 63 4.81 -18.14 -0.12
C GLU A 63 4.19 -18.77 1.13
N LEU A 64 2.99 -18.37 1.49
CA LEU A 64 2.26 -18.93 2.61
C LEU A 64 1.96 -20.42 2.38
N SER A 65 1.62 -20.77 1.15
CA SER A 65 1.39 -22.16 0.76
C SER A 65 2.65 -23.02 0.88
N GLU A 66 3.82 -22.45 0.56
CA GLU A 66 5.11 -23.15 0.62
C GLU A 66 5.70 -23.19 2.03
N SER A 67 5.49 -22.15 2.83
CA SER A 67 6.09 -21.99 4.15
C SER A 67 5.10 -21.41 5.14
N PRO A 68 4.06 -22.15 5.52
CA PRO A 68 3.10 -21.66 6.50
C PRO A 68 3.73 -21.49 7.88
N GLY A 69 3.32 -20.46 8.61
CA GLY A 69 3.82 -20.23 9.97
C GLY A 69 3.59 -18.82 10.47
N THR A 70 4.29 -18.45 11.54
CA THR A 70 4.13 -17.14 12.19
C THR A 70 4.57 -15.98 11.29
N TRP A 71 5.36 -16.24 10.27
CA TRP A 71 5.77 -15.25 9.29
C TRP A 71 4.57 -14.57 8.63
N ALA A 72 3.48 -15.30 8.42
CA ALA A 72 2.27 -14.77 7.81
C ALA A 72 1.66 -13.59 8.58
N VAL A 73 1.80 -13.59 9.91
CA VAL A 73 1.21 -12.56 10.76
C VAL A 73 1.83 -11.18 10.50
N THR A 74 3.12 -11.12 10.24
CA THR A 74 3.84 -9.87 10.01
C THR A 74 4.23 -9.65 8.55
N GLY A 75 4.44 -10.73 7.80
CA GLY A 75 4.87 -10.66 6.42
C GLY A 75 3.83 -10.05 5.48
N GLU A 76 2.55 -10.40 5.65
CA GLU A 76 1.48 -9.88 4.80
C GLU A 76 1.33 -8.37 4.92
N PRO A 77 1.10 -7.80 6.13
CA PRO A 77 0.97 -6.34 6.24
C PRO A 77 2.25 -5.60 5.87
N SER A 78 3.42 -6.16 6.15
CA SER A 78 4.69 -5.54 5.76
C SER A 78 4.82 -5.42 4.25
N SER A 79 4.42 -6.44 3.50
CA SER A 79 4.44 -6.42 2.04
C SER A 79 3.52 -5.33 1.49
N TYR A 80 2.33 -5.20 2.05
CA TYR A 80 1.35 -4.19 1.62
C TYR A 80 1.81 -2.79 1.95
N ILE A 81 2.43 -2.58 3.11
CA ILE A 81 2.99 -1.29 3.50
C ILE A 81 4.07 -0.86 2.50
N THR A 82 4.92 -1.78 2.08
CA THR A 82 5.97 -1.49 1.09
C THR A 82 5.35 -1.02 -0.23
N VAL A 83 4.32 -1.70 -0.70
CA VAL A 83 3.66 -1.37 -1.98
C VAL A 83 2.96 -0.01 -1.90
N ILE A 84 2.19 0.23 -0.83
CA ILE A 84 1.43 1.49 -0.70
C ILE A 84 2.35 2.68 -0.47
N ASN A 85 3.44 2.49 0.26
CA ASN A 85 4.44 3.54 0.48
C ASN A 85 5.09 3.95 -0.84
N LYS A 86 5.44 2.98 -1.66
CA LYS A 86 6.00 3.21 -2.99
C LYS A 86 5.01 3.99 -3.87
N HIS A 87 3.74 3.62 -3.83
CA HIS A 87 2.71 4.32 -4.59
C HIS A 87 2.55 5.76 -4.14
N CYS A 88 2.47 6.02 -2.83
CA CYS A 88 2.38 7.37 -2.31
C CYS A 88 3.57 8.21 -2.74
N TYR A 89 4.78 7.65 -2.69
CA TYR A 89 6.00 8.33 -3.14
C TYR A 89 5.93 8.68 -4.63
N GLU A 90 5.47 7.76 -5.47
CA GLU A 90 5.34 8.00 -6.89
C GLU A 90 4.33 9.10 -7.21
N VAL A 91 3.20 9.13 -6.50
CA VAL A 91 2.21 10.20 -6.66
C VAL A 91 2.80 11.56 -6.30
N ILE A 92 3.47 11.64 -5.16
CA ILE A 92 4.09 12.90 -4.71
C ILE A 92 5.16 13.35 -5.71
N LYS A 93 6.03 12.44 -6.11
CA LYS A 93 7.13 12.75 -7.03
C LYS A 93 6.63 13.22 -8.39
N THR A 94 5.56 12.60 -8.89
CA THR A 94 5.08 12.85 -10.25
C THR A 94 4.18 14.09 -10.32
N LEU A 95 3.31 14.28 -9.34
CA LEU A 95 2.26 15.30 -9.40
C LEU A 95 2.48 16.50 -8.48
N MET A 96 3.33 16.38 -7.46
CA MET A 96 3.52 17.44 -6.45
C MET A 96 4.91 18.08 -6.50
N ASN A 97 5.72 17.67 -7.41
CA ASN A 97 7.04 18.30 -7.63
C ASN A 97 6.97 19.34 -8.74
#